data_5d8c250a89c786f3c2b193aa6a46029b
#
_entry.id   5d8c250a89c786f3c2b193aa6a46029b
#
_cell.length_a   1.000
_cell.length_b   1.000
_cell.length_c   1.000
_cell.angle_alpha   90.00
_cell.angle_beta   90.00
_cell.angle_gamma   90.00
#
_symmetry.space_group_name_H-M   'P 1'
#
loop_
_entity.id
_entity.type
_entity.pdbx_description
1 polymer ?
#
loop_
_entity_poly.entity_id
_entity_poly.type
_entity_poly.pdbx_seq_one_letter_code
_entity_poly.pdbx_strand_id
1 'polypeptide(L)' 'MTIAEVIEDIAPEFNNENPARIARFIGYAELQVSENAFGKKYDLAVAYMTAHMLSLS' A
#
# COMPACT_ATOMS: atom_id res chain seq x y z
N MET A 1 10.21 -6.28 -6.25
CA MET A 1 8.76 -6.34 -6.03
C MET A 1 8.25 -4.94 -5.76
N THR A 2 7.19 -4.54 -6.44
CA THR A 2 6.62 -3.21 -6.24
C THR A 2 5.57 -3.22 -5.12
N ILE A 3 5.27 -2.04 -4.59
CA ILE A 3 4.23 -1.90 -3.58
C ILE A 3 2.89 -2.40 -4.12
N ALA A 4 2.57 -2.10 -5.40
CA ALA A 4 1.34 -2.56 -6.02
C ALA A 4 1.26 -4.09 -6.07
N GLU A 5 2.38 -4.76 -6.37
CA GLU A 5 2.42 -6.22 -6.38
C GLU A 5 2.20 -6.80 -4.99
N VAL A 6 2.76 -6.17 -3.96
CA VAL A 6 2.54 -6.61 -2.59
C VAL A 6 1.07 -6.47 -2.21
N ILE A 7 0.42 -5.37 -2.62
CA ILE A 7 -1.01 -5.17 -2.37
C ILE A 7 -1.84 -6.27 -3.03
N GLU A 8 -1.49 -6.67 -4.25
CA GLU A 8 -2.17 -7.78 -4.93
C GLU A 8 -2.09 -9.08 -4.12
N ASP A 9 -0.97 -9.30 -3.46
CA ASP A 9 -0.75 -10.52 -2.68
C ASP A 9 -1.48 -10.50 -1.34
N ILE A 10 -1.42 -9.36 -0.61
CA ILE A 10 -1.96 -9.29 0.75
C ILE A 10 -3.43 -8.89 0.79
N ALA A 11 -3.93 -8.24 -0.25
CA ALA A 11 -5.30 -7.73 -0.30
C ALA A 11 -5.90 -7.90 -1.70
N PRO A 12 -6.06 -9.16 -2.16
CA PRO A 12 -6.57 -9.42 -3.51
C PRO A 12 -7.96 -8.87 -3.77
N GLU A 13 -8.72 -8.58 -2.72
CA GLU A 13 -10.04 -7.97 -2.85
C GLU A 13 -9.99 -6.59 -3.53
N PHE A 14 -8.82 -5.95 -3.58
CA PHE A 14 -8.67 -4.65 -4.23
C PHE A 14 -8.15 -4.75 -5.67
N ASN A 15 -8.00 -5.95 -6.22
CA ASN A 15 -7.47 -6.13 -7.58
C ASN A 15 -8.33 -5.45 -8.65
N ASN A 16 -9.62 -5.27 -8.40
CA ASN A 16 -10.53 -4.60 -9.33
C ASN A 16 -10.71 -3.11 -9.02
N GLU A 17 -9.96 -2.59 -8.05
CA GLU A 17 -10.03 -1.18 -7.70
C GLU A 17 -9.34 -0.34 -8.79
N ASN A 18 -9.80 0.91 -8.97
CA ASN A 18 -9.22 1.84 -9.92
C ASN A 18 -7.72 2.03 -9.64
N PRO A 19 -6.83 1.73 -10.60
CA PRO A 19 -5.39 1.87 -10.38
C PRO A 19 -4.95 3.27 -9.96
N ALA A 20 -5.61 4.32 -10.47
CA ALA A 20 -5.29 5.69 -10.09
C ALA A 20 -5.60 5.95 -8.63
N ARG A 21 -6.69 5.36 -8.12
CA ARG A 21 -7.06 5.50 -6.72
C ARG A 21 -6.06 4.76 -5.83
N ILE A 22 -5.66 3.56 -6.23
CA ILE A 22 -4.64 2.79 -5.49
C ILE A 22 -3.34 3.59 -5.43
N ALA A 23 -2.92 4.18 -6.54
CA ALA A 23 -1.69 4.99 -6.59
C ALA A 23 -1.76 6.18 -5.63
N ARG A 24 -2.90 6.85 -5.54
CA ARG A 24 -3.07 7.96 -4.61
C ARG A 24 -2.98 7.50 -3.16
N PHE A 25 -3.58 6.35 -2.84
CA PHE A 25 -3.54 5.82 -1.48
C PHE A 25 -2.14 5.34 -1.11
N ILE A 26 -1.40 4.78 -2.06
CA ILE A 26 0.01 4.45 -1.84
C ILE A 26 0.78 5.71 -1.47
N GLY A 27 0.55 6.82 -2.18
CA GLY A 27 1.19 8.10 -1.87
C GLY A 27 0.87 8.58 -0.47
N TYR A 28 -0.38 8.47 -0.04
CA TYR A 28 -0.78 8.84 1.33
C TYR A 28 -0.10 7.95 2.36
N ALA A 29 -0.04 6.65 2.08
CA ALA A 29 0.62 5.69 2.99
C ALA A 29 2.10 6.00 3.13
N GLU A 30 2.77 6.34 2.04
CA GLU A 30 4.20 6.68 2.07
C GLU A 30 4.51 7.86 2.97
N LEU A 31 3.57 8.80 3.11
CA LEU A 31 3.73 9.94 4.00
C LEU A 31 3.67 9.53 5.48
N GLN A 32 3.07 8.39 5.79
CA GLN A 32 2.87 7.94 7.16
C GLN A 32 3.87 6.87 7.61
N VAL A 33 4.54 6.22 6.67
CA VAL A 33 5.47 5.13 6.96
C VAL A 33 6.90 5.63 6.89
N SER A 34 7.68 5.42 7.96
CA SER A 34 9.08 5.84 8.00
C SER A 34 9.97 4.78 7.36
N GLU A 35 10.69 5.16 6.31
CA GLU A 35 11.67 4.28 5.67
C GLU A 35 12.80 3.91 6.66
N ASN A 36 13.21 4.87 7.49
CA ASN A 36 14.25 4.64 8.48
C ASN A 36 13.84 3.61 9.53
N ALA A 37 12.55 3.58 9.89
CA ALA A 37 12.04 2.65 10.88
C ALA A 37 11.87 1.24 10.32
N PHE A 38 11.49 1.13 9.05
CA PHE A 38 11.13 -0.17 8.47
C PHE A 38 12.21 -0.77 7.57
N GLY A 39 13.12 0.05 7.04
CA GLY A 39 14.21 -0.44 6.19
C GLY A 39 13.71 -1.29 5.03
N LYS A 40 14.17 -2.55 4.99
CA LYS A 40 13.81 -3.49 3.90
C LYS A 40 12.33 -3.86 3.89
N LYS A 41 11.62 -3.62 5.00
CA LYS A 41 10.19 -3.93 5.11
C LYS A 41 9.32 -2.72 4.76
N TYR A 42 9.93 -1.65 4.29
CA TYR A 42 9.21 -0.41 3.97
C TYR A 42 8.07 -0.65 2.97
N ASP A 43 8.36 -1.35 1.87
CA ASP A 43 7.35 -1.60 0.84
C ASP A 43 6.17 -2.40 1.40
N LEU A 44 6.45 -3.38 2.23
CA LEU A 44 5.42 -4.18 2.87
C LEU A 44 4.58 -3.33 3.83
N ALA A 45 5.23 -2.48 4.62
CA ALA A 45 4.53 -1.59 5.54
C ALA A 45 3.63 -0.60 4.79
N VAL A 46 4.12 -0.03 3.69
CA VAL A 46 3.32 0.88 2.85
C VAL A 46 2.14 0.14 2.25
N ALA A 47 2.34 -1.10 1.79
CA ALA A 47 1.27 -1.90 1.20
C ALA A 47 0.17 -2.20 2.22
N TYR A 48 0.54 -2.58 3.45
CA TYR A 48 -0.44 -2.82 4.51
C TYR A 48 -1.20 -1.55 4.89
N MET A 49 -0.51 -0.42 5.00
CA MET A 49 -1.16 0.85 5.30
C MET A 49 -2.13 1.25 4.19
N THR A 50 -1.73 1.05 2.93
CA THR A 50 -2.58 1.34 1.78
C THR A 50 -3.86 0.50 1.82
N ALA A 51 -3.71 -0.81 2.05
CA ALA A 51 -4.86 -1.72 2.14
C ALA A 51 -5.78 -1.34 3.30
N HIS A 52 -5.21 -0.95 4.44
CA HIS A 52 -5.98 -0.49 5.59
C HIS A 52 -6.82 0.75 5.23
N MET A 53 -6.21 1.73 4.60
CA MET A 53 -6.92 2.95 4.22
C MET A 53 -8.01 2.68 3.18
N LEU A 54 -7.74 1.80 2.22
CA LEU A 54 -8.74 1.41 1.21
C LEU A 54 -9.94 0.73 1.87
N SER A 55 -9.70 -0.08 2.90
CA SER A 55 -10.78 -0.78 3.59
C SER A 55 -11.69 0.17 4.37
N LEU A 56 -11.19 1.35 4.72
CA LEU A 56 -11.95 2.36 5.46
C LEU A 56 -12.67 3.35 4.55
N SER A 57 -12.37 3.34 3.28
CA SER A 57 -12.90 4.34 2.33
C SER A 57 -14.31 3.98 1.79
#